data_81c1ac7a0365a7986998951acd03d5a5
#
_entry.id   81c1ac7a0365a7986998951acd03d5a5
#
_cell.length_a   1.000
_cell.length_b   1.000
_cell.length_c   1.000
_cell.angle_alpha   90.00
_cell.angle_beta   90.00
_cell.angle_gamma   90.00
#
_symmetry.space_group_name_H-M   'P 1'
#
loop_
_entity.id
_entity.type
_entity.pdbx_description
1 polymer ?
#
loop_
_entity_poly.entity_id
_entity_poly.type
_entity_poly.pdbx_seq_one_letter_code
_entity_poly.pdbx_strand_id
1 'polypeptide(L)'
;GLPTHYYRSLPTTKPRRGKTDYNFDWDAKIYDSHDWAGKKKQQPFFMQVQLHGGKLRGASENGYQSLLTRMKKQGGFGPPTSQQKVALPPYYPRDPILLKDWAAYLDTVRITDWHVGQVMTRLKKEGILENTLVVFFTDHGISHARGKQFLYDEGTHVPLILRGPGIPKGKKRNDLVEHIDVAALSLAAAGIAIPKKMEGEDVLAADYEPKEAVFA
;
A
#
# COMPACT_ATOMS: atom_id res chain seq x y z
N GLY A 1 9.88 -22.77 -7.49
CA GLY A 1 9.63 -21.33 -7.36
C GLY A 1 8.56 -21.06 -6.31
N LEU A 2 8.58 -19.91 -5.69
CA LEU A 2 7.50 -19.48 -4.79
C LEU A 2 6.24 -19.24 -5.61
N PRO A 3 5.07 -19.78 -5.21
CA PRO A 3 3.82 -19.43 -5.87
C PRO A 3 3.52 -17.94 -5.63
N THR A 4 3.24 -17.24 -6.70
CA THR A 4 2.93 -15.82 -6.69
C THR A 4 1.41 -15.62 -6.76
N HIS A 5 0.87 -14.77 -5.90
CA HIS A 5 -0.55 -14.50 -5.85
C HIS A 5 -0.80 -13.00 -5.96
N TYR A 6 -1.77 -12.63 -6.76
CA TYR A 6 -2.18 -11.24 -6.93
C TYR A 6 -3.64 -11.03 -6.54
N TYR A 7 -3.89 -10.14 -5.59
CA TYR A 7 -5.21 -9.92 -5.05
C TYR A 7 -5.65 -8.45 -5.21
N ARG A 8 -6.83 -8.27 -5.76
CA ARG A 8 -7.44 -6.95 -5.91
C ARG A 8 -8.52 -6.73 -4.84
N SER A 9 -8.20 -6.05 -3.77
CA SER A 9 -9.13 -5.60 -2.72
C SER A 9 -10.00 -6.67 -2.04
N LEU A 10 -10.01 -6.68 -0.72
CA LEU A 10 -10.94 -7.42 0.12
C LEU A 10 -12.26 -6.66 0.25
N PRO A 11 -13.41 -7.30 0.42
CA PRO A 11 -13.85 -8.54 -0.19
C PRO A 11 -14.82 -8.28 -1.34
N THR A 12 -14.50 -8.63 -2.55
CA THR A 12 -15.51 -8.76 -3.58
C THR A 12 -15.79 -10.24 -3.82
N THR A 13 -17.03 -10.58 -4.12
CA THR A 13 -17.51 -11.95 -4.34
C THR A 13 -16.86 -12.65 -5.53
N LYS A 14 -15.98 -11.99 -6.28
CA LYS A 14 -15.21 -12.56 -7.38
C LYS A 14 -13.76 -12.03 -7.32
N PRO A 15 -12.77 -12.91 -7.13
CA PRO A 15 -11.37 -12.53 -7.25
C PRO A 15 -11.10 -12.01 -8.68
N ARG A 16 -10.45 -10.86 -8.78
CA ARG A 16 -10.03 -10.26 -10.05
C ARG A 16 -8.57 -9.91 -9.96
N ARG A 17 -7.85 -10.01 -11.09
CA ARG A 17 -6.52 -9.41 -11.21
C ARG A 17 -6.62 -7.93 -10.86
N GLY A 18 -5.62 -7.40 -10.19
CA GLY A 18 -5.52 -6.00 -9.87
C GLY A 18 -5.35 -5.12 -11.12
N LYS A 19 -5.01 -3.88 -10.89
CA LYS A 19 -4.62 -2.95 -11.94
C LYS A 19 -3.32 -3.44 -12.57
N THR A 20 -3.29 -3.58 -13.87
CA THR A 20 -2.20 -4.16 -14.65
C THR A 20 -1.84 -3.29 -15.85
N ASP A 21 -1.98 -1.98 -15.69
CA ASP A 21 -1.61 -0.98 -16.69
C ASP A 21 -0.11 -0.61 -16.56
N TYR A 22 0.74 -1.64 -16.53
CA TYR A 22 2.18 -1.46 -16.60
C TYR A 22 2.58 -0.86 -17.95
N ASN A 23 3.62 -0.05 -17.95
CA ASN A 23 4.17 0.54 -19.16
C ASN A 23 5.19 -0.39 -19.86
N PHE A 24 4.97 -1.69 -19.78
CA PHE A 24 5.76 -2.74 -20.42
C PHE A 24 4.90 -3.99 -20.66
N ASP A 25 5.30 -4.81 -21.61
CA ASP A 25 4.68 -6.12 -21.83
C ASP A 25 5.01 -7.05 -20.68
N TRP A 26 3.99 -7.67 -20.09
CA TRP A 26 4.14 -8.59 -18.99
C TRP A 26 3.29 -9.85 -19.18
N ASP A 27 3.80 -10.98 -18.70
CA ASP A 27 3.07 -12.24 -18.76
C ASP A 27 2.06 -12.31 -17.59
N ALA A 28 0.78 -12.30 -17.93
CA ALA A 28 -0.29 -12.46 -16.97
C ALA A 28 -0.30 -13.81 -16.23
N LYS A 29 0.49 -14.79 -16.72
CA LYS A 29 0.62 -16.13 -16.13
C LYS A 29 1.69 -16.21 -15.04
N ILE A 30 2.38 -15.10 -14.72
CA ILE A 30 3.35 -15.07 -13.61
C ILE A 30 2.71 -15.30 -12.25
N TYR A 31 1.39 -15.10 -12.15
CA TYR A 31 0.64 -15.32 -10.91
C TYR A 31 -0.11 -16.65 -10.95
N ASP A 32 0.11 -17.50 -9.98
CA ASP A 32 -0.54 -18.82 -9.86
C ASP A 32 -2.01 -18.71 -9.50
N SER A 33 -2.40 -17.72 -8.70
CA SER A 33 -3.79 -17.52 -8.29
C SER A 33 -4.08 -16.09 -7.82
N HIS A 34 -5.34 -15.85 -7.44
CA HIS A 34 -5.81 -14.59 -6.89
C HIS A 34 -5.87 -14.58 -5.36
N ASP A 35 -5.48 -15.68 -4.72
CA ASP A 35 -5.56 -15.83 -3.27
C ASP A 35 -4.51 -16.85 -2.80
N TRP A 36 -3.90 -16.60 -1.63
CA TRP A 36 -2.95 -17.55 -1.04
C TRP A 36 -3.62 -18.80 -0.42
N ALA A 37 -4.95 -18.85 -0.33
CA ALA A 37 -5.67 -20.04 0.15
C ALA A 37 -5.39 -21.28 -0.70
N GLY A 38 -5.05 -21.12 -1.97
CA GLY A 38 -4.69 -22.22 -2.86
C GLY A 38 -3.29 -22.82 -2.66
N LYS A 39 -2.48 -22.23 -1.77
CA LYS A 39 -1.14 -22.77 -1.48
C LYS A 39 -1.23 -24.13 -0.76
N LYS A 40 -0.26 -25.00 -1.01
CA LYS A 40 -0.11 -26.27 -0.26
C LYS A 40 0.24 -25.98 1.20
N LYS A 41 -0.07 -26.91 2.09
CA LYS A 41 0.32 -26.82 3.50
C LYS A 41 1.84 -26.60 3.60
N GLN A 42 2.26 -25.63 4.42
CA GLN A 42 3.68 -25.24 4.60
C GLN A 42 4.37 -24.68 3.36
N GLN A 43 3.69 -24.48 2.26
CA GLN A 43 4.26 -23.84 1.09
C GLN A 43 4.40 -22.33 1.33
N PRO A 44 5.62 -21.76 1.15
CA PRO A 44 5.78 -20.31 1.16
C PRO A 44 5.02 -19.67 -0.01
N PHE A 45 4.68 -18.40 0.12
CA PHE A 45 3.98 -17.66 -0.93
C PHE A 45 4.47 -16.22 -1.01
N PHE A 46 4.34 -15.64 -2.17
CA PHE A 46 4.42 -14.20 -2.41
C PHE A 46 3.02 -13.71 -2.77
N MET A 47 2.54 -12.68 -2.10
CA MET A 47 1.21 -12.13 -2.34
C MET A 47 1.27 -10.63 -2.52
N GLN A 48 0.78 -10.17 -3.64
CA GLN A 48 0.60 -8.75 -3.93
C GLN A 48 -0.87 -8.37 -3.75
N VAL A 49 -1.17 -7.48 -2.80
CA VAL A 49 -2.53 -7.05 -2.48
C VAL A 49 -2.71 -5.59 -2.87
N GLN A 50 -3.49 -5.33 -3.91
CA GLN A 50 -3.82 -3.97 -4.29
C GLN A 50 -5.03 -3.47 -3.50
N LEU A 51 -4.84 -2.44 -2.70
CA LEU A 51 -5.89 -1.82 -1.92
C LEU A 51 -6.50 -0.61 -2.65
N HIS A 52 -7.80 -0.42 -2.49
CA HIS A 52 -8.47 0.79 -2.93
C HIS A 52 -8.54 1.79 -1.79
N GLY A 53 -8.20 3.00 -2.07
CA GLY A 53 -8.22 4.13 -1.16
C GLY A 53 -7.32 5.22 -1.72
N GLY A 54 -7.20 6.34 -1.06
CA GLY A 54 -6.28 7.41 -1.41
C GLY A 54 -6.51 8.13 -2.76
N LYS A 55 -7.06 7.46 -3.76
CA LYS A 55 -7.41 8.03 -5.08
C LYS A 55 -8.85 8.51 -5.20
N LEU A 56 -9.71 8.16 -4.26
CA LEU A 56 -11.08 8.61 -4.29
C LEU A 56 -11.13 10.10 -3.96
N ARG A 57 -11.90 10.84 -4.73
CA ARG A 57 -12.05 12.27 -4.60
C ARG A 57 -13.49 12.60 -4.16
N GLY A 58 -13.62 13.54 -3.26
CA GLY A 58 -14.89 14.01 -2.72
C GLY A 58 -15.29 15.40 -3.16
N ALA A 59 -14.60 15.99 -4.16
CA ALA A 59 -14.87 17.35 -4.62
C ALA A 59 -16.29 17.51 -5.20
N SER A 60 -16.80 16.48 -5.89
CA SER A 60 -18.22 16.48 -6.33
C SER A 60 -19.12 15.92 -5.24
N GLU A 61 -20.38 16.38 -5.21
CA GLU A 61 -21.39 15.88 -4.27
C GLU A 61 -21.62 14.37 -4.43
N ASN A 62 -21.81 13.92 -5.65
CA ASN A 62 -22.03 12.48 -5.93
C ASN A 62 -20.85 11.60 -5.49
N GLY A 63 -19.63 12.07 -5.71
CA GLY A 63 -18.42 11.37 -5.26
C GLY A 63 -18.36 11.27 -3.73
N TYR A 64 -18.66 12.37 -3.04
CA TYR A 64 -18.68 12.41 -1.59
C TYR A 64 -19.78 11.51 -0.98
N GLN A 65 -21.00 11.58 -1.49
CA GLN A 65 -22.09 10.72 -1.04
C GLN A 65 -21.84 9.24 -1.30
N SER A 66 -21.22 8.90 -2.41
CA SER A 66 -20.80 7.53 -2.72
C SER A 66 -19.78 7.02 -1.70
N LEU A 67 -18.83 7.86 -1.29
CA LEU A 67 -17.86 7.55 -0.25
C LEU A 67 -18.54 7.28 1.09
N LEU A 68 -19.42 8.18 1.54
CA LEU A 68 -20.16 8.04 2.80
C LEU A 68 -21.01 6.77 2.83
N THR A 69 -21.69 6.47 1.72
CA THR A 69 -22.49 5.26 1.58
C THR A 69 -21.60 3.99 1.71
N ARG A 70 -20.43 4.01 1.09
CA ARG A 70 -19.47 2.91 1.19
C ARG A 70 -18.97 2.72 2.62
N MET A 71 -18.58 3.79 3.30
CA MET A 71 -18.15 3.75 4.71
C MET A 71 -19.25 3.18 5.61
N LYS A 72 -20.48 3.68 5.45
CA LYS A 72 -21.64 3.20 6.22
C LYS A 72 -21.90 1.71 5.99
N LYS A 73 -21.83 1.26 4.73
CA LYS A 73 -22.03 -0.16 4.38
C LYS A 73 -20.98 -1.09 4.97
N GLN A 74 -19.72 -0.67 4.98
CA GLN A 74 -18.61 -1.44 5.55
C GLN A 74 -18.63 -1.43 7.07
N GLY A 75 -19.05 -0.31 7.68
CA GLY A 75 -19.07 -0.12 9.14
C GLY A 75 -17.66 0.04 9.74
N GLY A 76 -17.60 0.33 11.04
CA GLY A 76 -16.33 0.34 11.80
C GLY A 76 -15.47 1.60 11.64
N PHE A 77 -15.90 2.61 10.88
CA PHE A 77 -15.09 3.81 10.62
C PHE A 77 -15.39 4.99 11.57
N GLY A 78 -16.46 4.91 12.36
CA GLY A 78 -16.93 6.08 13.09
C GLY A 78 -17.50 7.18 12.16
N PRO A 79 -17.70 8.42 12.65
CA PRO A 79 -18.22 9.50 11.84
C PRO A 79 -17.24 9.92 10.75
N PRO A 80 -17.73 10.47 9.62
CA PRO A 80 -16.88 11.06 8.59
C PRO A 80 -16.02 12.20 9.14
N THR A 81 -14.89 12.44 8.48
CA THR A 81 -13.99 13.55 8.82
C THR A 81 -14.72 14.89 8.66
N SER A 82 -14.65 15.72 9.70
CA SER A 82 -15.30 17.04 9.67
C SER A 82 -14.63 17.97 8.66
N GLN A 83 -15.41 18.44 7.69
CA GLN A 83 -14.94 19.39 6.68
C GLN A 83 -14.52 20.73 7.29
N GLN A 84 -15.16 21.16 8.37
CA GLN A 84 -14.86 22.44 9.04
C GLN A 84 -13.58 22.39 9.87
N LYS A 85 -13.26 21.22 10.43
CA LYS A 85 -12.12 21.02 11.35
C LYS A 85 -10.90 20.40 10.68
N VAL A 86 -10.98 20.00 9.42
CA VAL A 86 -9.87 19.37 8.72
C VAL A 86 -8.70 20.35 8.54
N ALA A 87 -7.51 19.91 8.87
CA ALA A 87 -6.29 20.63 8.59
C ALA A 87 -5.90 20.41 7.12
N LEU A 88 -5.82 21.49 6.36
CA LEU A 88 -5.31 21.48 4.99
C LEU A 88 -3.78 21.64 5.00
N PRO A 89 -3.07 21.11 4.01
CA PRO A 89 -1.71 21.53 3.72
C PRO A 89 -1.62 23.06 3.61
N PRO A 90 -0.50 23.68 4.04
CA PRO A 90 -0.37 25.12 4.14
C PRO A 90 -0.48 25.88 2.80
N TYR A 91 -0.23 25.17 1.70
CA TYR A 91 -0.34 25.71 0.34
C TYR A 91 -1.77 25.63 -0.25
N TYR A 92 -2.75 25.10 0.47
CA TYR A 92 -4.14 25.11 0.04
C TYR A 92 -4.91 26.24 0.68
N PRO A 93 -5.70 26.99 -0.10
CA PRO A 93 -6.65 27.96 0.47
C PRO A 93 -7.78 27.21 1.20
N ARG A 94 -8.35 27.84 2.22
CA ARG A 94 -9.52 27.30 2.94
C ARG A 94 -10.81 27.50 2.15
N ASP A 95 -10.88 26.86 1.01
CA ASP A 95 -12.05 26.83 0.14
C ASP A 95 -12.99 25.65 0.51
N PRO A 96 -14.32 25.82 0.53
CA PRO A 96 -15.27 24.75 0.87
C PRO A 96 -15.11 23.47 0.03
N ILE A 97 -14.78 23.59 -1.26
CA ILE A 97 -14.57 22.45 -2.14
C ILE A 97 -13.32 21.68 -1.71
N LEU A 98 -12.23 22.40 -1.43
CA LEU A 98 -10.96 21.78 -0.99
C LEU A 98 -11.10 21.14 0.40
N LEU A 99 -11.80 21.77 1.33
CA LEU A 99 -12.07 21.21 2.65
C LEU A 99 -12.84 19.89 2.55
N LYS A 100 -13.86 19.85 1.70
CA LYS A 100 -14.68 18.66 1.43
C LYS A 100 -13.83 17.54 0.78
N ASP A 101 -13.07 17.87 -0.26
CA ASP A 101 -12.25 16.93 -0.98
C ASP A 101 -11.14 16.35 -0.09
N TRP A 102 -10.51 17.20 0.73
CA TRP A 102 -9.48 16.77 1.68
C TRP A 102 -10.04 15.89 2.80
N ALA A 103 -11.21 16.24 3.35
CA ALA A 103 -11.89 15.39 4.32
C ALA A 103 -12.24 14.03 3.74
N ALA A 104 -12.74 13.99 2.50
CA ALA A 104 -13.01 12.75 1.79
C ALA A 104 -11.72 11.93 1.53
N TYR A 105 -10.63 12.57 1.19
CA TYR A 105 -9.32 11.91 1.06
C TYR A 105 -8.91 11.23 2.35
N LEU A 106 -8.97 11.91 3.49
CA LEU A 106 -8.63 11.31 4.79
C LEU A 106 -9.54 10.12 5.12
N ASP A 107 -10.81 10.20 4.80
CA ASP A 107 -11.73 9.08 4.95
C ASP A 107 -11.38 7.90 4.04
N THR A 108 -10.86 8.15 2.83
CA THR A 108 -10.39 7.06 1.96
C THR A 108 -9.11 6.40 2.49
N VAL A 109 -8.25 7.14 3.18
CA VAL A 109 -7.09 6.57 3.89
C VAL A 109 -7.56 5.63 5.00
N ARG A 110 -8.61 6.01 5.75
CA ARG A 110 -9.21 5.13 6.77
C ARG A 110 -9.77 3.84 6.17
N ILE A 111 -10.35 3.90 4.96
CA ILE A 111 -10.78 2.69 4.23
C ILE A 111 -9.58 1.81 3.87
N THR A 112 -8.47 2.41 3.45
CA THR A 112 -7.23 1.67 3.17
C THR A 112 -6.73 0.97 4.43
N ASP A 113 -6.65 1.68 5.55
CA ASP A 113 -6.24 1.13 6.85
C ASP A 113 -7.15 -0.05 7.28
N TRP A 114 -8.46 0.11 7.12
CA TRP A 114 -9.41 -0.99 7.38
C TRP A 114 -9.09 -2.23 6.52
N HIS A 115 -8.78 -2.06 5.24
CA HIS A 115 -8.39 -3.17 4.36
C HIS A 115 -7.08 -3.83 4.82
N VAL A 116 -6.08 -3.04 5.21
CA VAL A 116 -4.84 -3.57 5.83
C VAL A 116 -5.19 -4.41 7.06
N GLY A 117 -6.06 -3.89 7.94
CA GLY A 117 -6.56 -4.62 9.10
C GLY A 117 -7.20 -5.97 8.75
N GLN A 118 -7.94 -6.05 7.64
CA GLN A 118 -8.53 -7.33 7.17
C GLN A 118 -7.44 -8.33 6.75
N VAL A 119 -6.41 -7.87 6.01
CA VAL A 119 -5.27 -8.73 5.65
C VAL A 119 -4.56 -9.25 6.88
N MET A 120 -4.23 -8.36 7.82
CA MET A 120 -3.55 -8.72 9.08
C MET A 120 -4.36 -9.70 9.93
N THR A 121 -5.67 -9.47 10.03
CA THR A 121 -6.60 -10.36 10.75
C THR A 121 -6.65 -11.74 10.13
N ARG A 122 -6.66 -11.82 8.81
CA ARG A 122 -6.66 -13.09 8.09
C ARG A 122 -5.35 -13.86 8.30
N LEU A 123 -4.19 -13.20 8.14
CA LEU A 123 -2.88 -13.82 8.40
C LEU A 123 -2.80 -14.36 9.85
N LYS A 124 -3.30 -13.59 10.81
CA LYS A 124 -3.37 -14.01 12.23
C LYS A 124 -4.28 -15.22 12.41
N LYS A 125 -5.48 -15.20 11.83
CA LYS A 125 -6.45 -16.31 11.93
C LYS A 125 -5.90 -17.60 11.30
N GLU A 126 -5.13 -17.49 10.23
CA GLU A 126 -4.48 -18.62 9.57
C GLU A 126 -3.18 -19.07 10.28
N GLY A 127 -2.76 -18.39 11.35
CA GLY A 127 -1.57 -18.74 12.15
C GLY A 127 -0.23 -18.47 11.45
N ILE A 128 -0.22 -17.66 10.39
CA ILE A 128 0.98 -17.41 9.57
C ILE A 128 1.53 -15.98 9.70
N LEU A 129 0.86 -15.12 10.46
CA LEU A 129 1.22 -13.71 10.59
C LEU A 129 2.65 -13.51 11.12
N GLU A 130 3.08 -14.31 12.11
CA GLU A 130 4.40 -14.13 12.73
C GLU A 130 5.55 -14.65 11.85
N ASN A 131 5.24 -15.42 10.81
CA ASN A 131 6.20 -15.90 9.81
C ASN A 131 5.96 -15.27 8.42
N THR A 132 5.41 -14.07 8.38
CA THR A 132 5.13 -13.35 7.14
C THR A 132 5.73 -11.95 7.19
N LEU A 133 6.58 -11.62 6.22
CA LEU A 133 6.95 -10.23 5.96
C LEU A 133 5.78 -9.54 5.27
N VAL A 134 5.26 -8.50 5.90
CA VAL A 134 4.24 -7.61 5.35
C VAL A 134 4.89 -6.29 4.99
N VAL A 135 4.82 -5.91 3.73
CA VAL A 135 5.33 -4.65 3.21
C VAL A 135 4.13 -3.82 2.75
N PHE A 136 3.89 -2.69 3.38
CA PHE A 136 2.89 -1.72 2.96
C PHE A 136 3.57 -0.49 2.37
N PHE A 137 3.20 -0.12 1.18
CA PHE A 137 3.68 1.08 0.50
C PHE A 137 2.65 1.58 -0.51
N THR A 138 2.84 2.79 -1.03
CA THR A 138 2.04 3.33 -2.14
C THR A 138 2.92 3.47 -3.38
N ASP A 139 2.31 3.34 -4.55
CA ASP A 139 3.01 3.43 -5.85
C ASP A 139 3.45 4.87 -6.19
N HIS A 140 2.81 5.86 -5.62
CA HIS A 140 3.10 7.29 -5.75
C HIS A 140 2.39 8.08 -4.66
N GLY A 141 2.64 9.36 -4.57
CA GLY A 141 1.99 10.27 -3.65
C GLY A 141 0.50 10.50 -3.93
N ILE A 142 -0.10 11.37 -3.15
CA ILE A 142 -1.54 11.68 -3.19
C ILE A 142 -1.98 12.23 -4.55
N SER A 143 -3.24 11.96 -4.95
CA SER A 143 -3.81 12.46 -6.21
C SER A 143 -4.34 13.90 -6.10
N HIS A 144 -3.62 14.75 -5.40
CA HIS A 144 -3.89 16.17 -5.21
C HIS A 144 -2.76 17.01 -5.81
N ALA A 145 -2.92 18.34 -5.81
CA ALA A 145 -1.88 19.25 -6.28
C ALA A 145 -0.57 19.00 -5.51
N ARG A 146 0.56 19.08 -6.20
CA ARG A 146 1.92 18.76 -5.75
C ARG A 146 2.19 17.28 -5.46
N GLY A 147 1.19 16.41 -5.46
CA GLY A 147 1.34 14.98 -5.23
C GLY A 147 1.69 14.21 -6.50
N LYS A 148 0.87 13.21 -6.87
CA LYS A 148 1.08 12.40 -8.08
C LYS A 148 1.47 13.25 -9.29
N GLN A 149 2.51 12.84 -10.03
CA GLN A 149 3.10 13.49 -11.21
C GLN A 149 4.04 14.68 -10.91
N PHE A 150 4.28 14.98 -9.66
CA PHE A 150 5.20 16.05 -9.27
C PHE A 150 6.31 15.52 -8.36
N LEU A 151 7.50 16.11 -8.47
CA LEU A 151 8.69 15.74 -7.68
C LEU A 151 8.79 16.55 -6.37
N TYR A 152 7.65 16.91 -5.80
CA TYR A 152 7.58 17.42 -4.43
C TYR A 152 7.46 16.27 -3.41
N ASP A 153 7.71 16.55 -2.16
CA ASP A 153 7.58 15.55 -1.08
C ASP A 153 6.22 14.83 -1.09
N GLU A 154 5.14 15.55 -1.39
CA GLU A 154 3.81 14.95 -1.49
C GLU A 154 3.67 13.94 -2.64
N GLY A 155 4.57 14.00 -3.61
CA GLY A 155 4.61 13.07 -4.74
C GLY A 155 5.59 11.91 -4.56
N THR A 156 6.73 12.16 -3.90
CA THR A 156 7.86 11.21 -3.82
C THR A 156 8.05 10.62 -2.43
N HIS A 157 7.78 11.36 -1.36
CA HIS A 157 7.91 10.88 0.01
C HIS A 157 6.68 10.06 0.42
N VAL A 158 6.64 8.82 -0.04
CA VAL A 158 5.52 7.90 0.18
C VAL A 158 5.74 7.01 1.41
N PRO A 159 4.67 6.53 2.07
CA PRO A 159 4.81 5.64 3.21
C PRO A 159 5.40 4.29 2.79
N LEU A 160 6.35 3.79 3.61
CA LEU A 160 6.83 2.42 3.60
C LEU A 160 6.78 1.88 5.02
N ILE A 161 6.00 0.83 5.24
CA ILE A 161 5.83 0.21 6.56
C ILE A 161 6.11 -1.27 6.45
N LEU A 162 7.01 -1.75 7.29
CA LEU A 162 7.43 -3.15 7.33
C LEU A 162 7.01 -3.80 8.64
N ARG A 163 6.52 -5.03 8.55
CA ARG A 163 6.24 -5.89 9.68
C ARG A 163 6.60 -7.32 9.33
N GLY A 164 7.37 -7.99 10.18
CA GLY A 164 7.75 -9.39 9.94
C GLY A 164 8.71 -9.94 10.97
N PRO A 165 9.18 -11.17 10.76
CA PRO A 165 10.19 -11.78 11.60
C PRO A 165 11.44 -10.89 11.71
N GLY A 166 11.98 -10.72 12.92
CA GLY A 166 13.19 -9.94 13.15
C GLY A 166 13.03 -8.42 13.07
N ILE A 167 11.89 -7.90 12.64
CA ILE A 167 11.69 -6.44 12.52
C ILE A 167 11.28 -5.86 13.88
N PRO A 168 12.03 -4.89 14.42
CA PRO A 168 11.71 -4.24 15.69
C PRO A 168 10.37 -3.50 15.62
N LYS A 169 9.52 -3.69 16.65
CA LYS A 169 8.23 -3.01 16.74
C LYS A 169 8.41 -1.52 17.05
N GLY A 170 7.62 -0.67 16.40
CA GLY A 170 7.56 0.76 16.69
C GLY A 170 8.82 1.55 16.32
N LYS A 171 9.80 0.94 15.65
CA LYS A 171 11.00 1.64 15.19
C LYS A 171 10.67 2.49 13.97
N LYS A 172 11.09 3.74 13.98
CA LYS A 172 11.12 4.63 12.82
C LYS A 172 12.56 4.73 12.32
N ARG A 173 12.75 4.62 11.01
CA ARG A 173 14.00 4.89 10.31
C ARG A 173 13.81 6.13 9.45
N ASN A 174 14.91 6.85 9.21
CA ASN A 174 14.91 8.06 8.38
C ASN A 174 15.81 7.87 7.14
N ASP A 175 16.20 6.64 6.85
CA ASP A 175 17.02 6.31 5.69
C ASP A 175 16.24 6.59 4.41
N LEU A 176 16.96 6.90 3.36
CA LEU A 176 16.42 7.01 2.02
C LEU A 176 16.23 5.60 1.44
N VAL A 177 15.01 5.28 1.05
CA VAL A 177 14.60 3.99 0.48
C VAL A 177 13.80 4.24 -0.79
N GLU A 178 14.01 3.43 -1.82
CA GLU A 178 13.33 3.54 -3.09
C GLU A 178 12.42 2.33 -3.37
N HIS A 179 11.48 2.46 -4.29
CA HIS A 179 10.61 1.34 -4.68
C HIS A 179 11.38 0.15 -5.25
N ILE A 180 12.54 0.37 -5.88
CA ILE A 180 13.39 -0.72 -6.38
C ILE A 180 13.89 -1.62 -5.26
N ASP A 181 14.03 -1.10 -4.04
CA ASP A 181 14.48 -1.86 -2.86
C ASP A 181 13.43 -2.88 -2.40
N VAL A 182 12.14 -2.64 -2.68
CA VAL A 182 11.06 -3.55 -2.30
C VAL A 182 11.21 -4.92 -2.97
N ALA A 183 11.72 -4.96 -4.20
CA ALA A 183 11.97 -6.21 -4.90
C ALA A 183 13.14 -6.98 -4.27
N ALA A 184 14.26 -6.31 -3.98
CA ALA A 184 15.43 -6.89 -3.33
C ALA A 184 15.09 -7.41 -1.93
N LEU A 185 14.42 -6.60 -1.12
CA LEU A 185 13.89 -6.95 0.19
C LEU A 185 13.00 -8.20 0.14
N SER A 186 12.12 -8.28 -0.87
CA SER A 186 11.21 -9.43 -1.03
C SER A 186 11.96 -10.72 -1.35
N LEU A 187 13.00 -10.66 -2.19
CA LEU A 187 13.86 -11.80 -2.51
C LEU A 187 14.65 -12.25 -1.29
N ALA A 188 15.29 -11.32 -0.59
CA ALA A 188 16.05 -11.60 0.62
C ALA A 188 15.18 -12.26 1.70
N ALA A 189 13.99 -11.73 1.95
CA ALA A 189 13.03 -12.31 2.89
C ALA A 189 12.58 -13.72 2.51
N ALA A 190 12.61 -14.06 1.22
CA ALA A 190 12.33 -15.40 0.71
C ALA A 190 13.56 -16.33 0.70
N GLY A 191 14.73 -15.87 1.15
CA GLY A 191 15.99 -16.62 1.09
C GLY A 191 16.51 -16.81 -0.34
N ILE A 192 16.13 -15.93 -1.26
CA ILE A 192 16.53 -15.95 -2.67
C ILE A 192 17.63 -14.92 -2.88
N ALA A 193 18.74 -15.33 -3.50
CA ALA A 193 19.82 -14.41 -3.80
C ALA A 193 19.36 -13.27 -4.71
N ILE A 194 19.72 -12.05 -4.34
CA ILE A 194 19.42 -10.86 -5.14
C ILE A 194 20.30 -10.92 -6.42
N PRO A 195 19.69 -10.86 -7.62
CA PRO A 195 20.45 -10.87 -8.86
C PRO A 195 21.41 -9.67 -8.96
N LYS A 196 22.63 -9.90 -9.43
CA LYS A 196 23.65 -8.84 -9.59
C LYS A 196 23.23 -7.64 -10.47
N LYS A 197 22.24 -7.84 -11.33
CA LYS A 197 21.69 -6.78 -12.20
C LYS A 197 20.60 -5.95 -11.53
N MET A 198 20.17 -6.33 -10.33
CA MET A 198 19.15 -5.60 -9.58
C MET A 198 19.84 -4.44 -8.85
N GLU A 199 19.36 -3.24 -9.04
CA GLU A 199 19.92 -2.03 -8.42
C GLU A 199 19.37 -1.80 -7.01
N GLY A 200 18.22 -2.40 -6.67
CA GLY A 200 17.63 -2.31 -5.34
C GLY A 200 18.40 -3.15 -4.32
N GLU A 201 18.32 -2.76 -3.06
CA GLU A 201 19.05 -3.35 -1.95
C GLU A 201 18.12 -3.91 -0.88
N ASP A 202 18.59 -4.90 -0.10
CA ASP A 202 17.87 -5.36 1.08
C ASP A 202 18.08 -4.38 2.24
N VAL A 203 17.14 -3.49 2.43
CA VAL A 203 17.17 -2.46 3.49
C VAL A 203 17.11 -3.04 4.91
N LEU A 204 16.95 -4.35 5.07
CA LEU A 204 16.97 -5.05 6.35
C LEU A 204 18.25 -5.85 6.55
N ALA A 205 19.16 -5.91 5.58
CA ALA A 205 20.44 -6.59 5.73
C ALA A 205 21.25 -6.00 6.89
N ALA A 206 22.00 -6.83 7.57
CA ALA A 206 22.82 -6.41 8.72
C ALA A 206 23.94 -5.44 8.32
N ASP A 207 24.39 -5.53 7.09
CA ASP A 207 25.43 -4.72 6.45
C ASP A 207 24.86 -3.65 5.51
N TYR A 208 23.56 -3.39 5.56
CA TYR A 208 22.94 -2.33 4.77
C TYR A 208 23.47 -0.95 5.15
N GLU A 209 24.00 -0.24 4.20
CA GLU A 209 24.43 1.15 4.34
C GLU A 209 23.36 2.08 3.75
N PRO A 210 22.85 3.07 4.52
CA PRO A 210 21.85 4.01 4.03
C PRO A 210 22.36 4.82 2.83
N LYS A 211 21.49 4.97 1.83
CA LYS A 211 21.78 5.79 0.65
C LYS A 211 21.97 7.26 1.04
N GLU A 212 22.98 7.91 0.46
CA GLU A 212 23.21 9.36 0.60
C GLU A 212 22.21 10.19 -0.22
N ALA A 213 21.75 9.64 -1.35
CA ALA A 213 20.80 10.29 -2.25
C ALA A 213 19.92 9.24 -2.96
N VAL A 214 18.73 9.67 -3.37
CA VAL A 214 17.82 8.92 -4.26
C VAL A 214 17.43 9.82 -5.43
N PHE A 215 17.10 9.20 -6.56
CA PHE A 215 16.73 9.90 -7.79
C PHE A 215 15.29 9.56 -8.17
N ALA A 216 14.50 10.60 -8.54
CA ALA A 216 13.08 10.46 -8.89
C ALA A 216 12.79 11.16 -10.24
#